data_0cb941e4026bca5ca158b212c84968ee
#
_entry.id   0cb941e4026bca5ca158b212c84968ee
#
_cell.length_a   1.000
_cell.length_b   1.000
_cell.length_c   1.000
_cell.angle_alpha   90.00
_cell.angle_beta   90.00
_cell.angle_gamma   90.00
#
_symmetry.space_group_name_H-M   'P 1'
#
loop_
_entity.id
_entity.type
_entity.pdbx_description
1 polymer ?
#
loop_
_entity_poly.entity_id
_entity_poly.type
_entity_poly.pdbx_seq_one_letter_code
_entity_poly.pdbx_strand_id
1 'polypeptide(L)'
;MMKLFKIISGLLTSLCLLMPLSVSAEEVVQTSGGYSQDGLWYYNDYGDGTVSVVCQDNTIEEAVIPSEIDGHKITMVELDCFKDNTSLKKVTLPDTITVLEDYAFYLCSGLEEINIPASVQKFGFQTFYGCSSLKEISVPAGVTEIEGYTFDGCTALEAVHVEKNNQNYKDQDGILFTKDGSDLILYPAAKTGKQYAVPDGCTKLEGYAFMANSDLEQINLNAVSEMGEDVFYYCTSLQSITVPDGITMLTGAAFGNCTSLKRVTLPETLETIGSGCFYNCLQLDEITIPDSVTTINSNAFFNCPSLTTIRVSRNVTTVGDYAFGFYSGEEEEPQLLPDFELDADNGTAAFAYAVKFNVRCTGGITQGIVFVYIMIGIVALVIIVVIVLIVMQKRIQKQRELF
;
A
#
# COMPACT_ATOMS: atom_id res chain seq x y z
N MET A 1 8.30 -24.42 -14.56
CA MET A 1 7.77 -23.25 -13.86
C MET A 1 8.21 -23.19 -12.39
N MET A 2 9.44 -23.55 -12.06
CA MET A 2 9.97 -23.60 -10.68
C MET A 2 11.45 -23.15 -10.62
N LYS A 3 11.86 -22.21 -11.48
CA LYS A 3 13.25 -21.69 -11.51
C LYS A 3 13.38 -20.16 -11.61
N LEU A 4 12.26 -19.41 -11.57
CA LEU A 4 12.30 -17.94 -11.67
C LEU A 4 12.12 -17.21 -10.32
N PHE A 5 11.80 -17.92 -9.24
CA PHE A 5 11.59 -17.29 -7.90
C PHE A 5 12.85 -17.18 -7.05
N LYS A 6 14.02 -17.54 -7.56
CA LYS A 6 15.30 -17.50 -6.79
C LYS A 6 16.26 -16.36 -7.16
N ILE A 7 15.86 -15.41 -8.01
CA ILE A 7 16.76 -14.32 -8.41
C ILE A 7 16.38 -12.95 -7.82
N ILE A 8 15.20 -12.81 -7.21
CA ILE A 8 14.74 -11.52 -6.62
C ILE A 8 15.05 -11.38 -5.12
N SER A 9 15.47 -12.44 -4.44
CA SER A 9 15.85 -12.37 -3.01
C SER A 9 17.31 -11.99 -2.73
N GLY A 10 18.10 -11.67 -3.76
CA GLY A 10 19.55 -11.47 -3.65
C GLY A 10 20.07 -10.03 -3.72
N LEU A 11 19.20 -9.01 -3.81
CA LEU A 11 19.65 -7.62 -4.04
C LEU A 11 19.12 -6.59 -3.03
N LEU A 12 18.57 -7.02 -1.90
CA LEU A 12 18.09 -6.13 -0.81
C LEU A 12 18.91 -6.26 0.50
N THR A 13 20.11 -6.82 0.45
CA THR A 13 21.01 -6.93 1.62
C THR A 13 22.23 -6.05 1.51
N SER A 14 22.08 -4.75 1.24
CA SER A 14 23.24 -3.84 1.32
C SER A 14 22.84 -2.39 1.52
N LEU A 15 22.02 -2.06 2.54
CA LEU A 15 21.97 -0.72 3.15
C LEU A 15 21.30 -0.71 4.54
N CYS A 16 21.68 -1.64 5.41
CA CYS A 16 21.36 -1.56 6.85
C CYS A 16 22.64 -1.74 7.65
N LEU A 17 23.51 -0.75 7.60
CA LEU A 17 24.65 -0.64 8.51
C LEU A 17 24.74 0.80 8.95
N LEU A 18 24.06 1.09 10.09
CA LEU A 18 24.34 2.10 11.10
C LEU A 18 23.05 2.41 11.89
N MET A 19 22.52 1.39 12.57
CA MET A 19 21.71 1.66 13.76
C MET A 19 22.46 1.13 14.98
N PRO A 20 22.42 1.83 16.12
CA PRO A 20 23.10 1.35 17.32
C PRO A 20 22.50 0.01 17.74
N LEU A 21 23.35 -0.91 18.13
CA LEU A 21 22.96 -2.19 18.72
C LEU A 21 21.93 -1.91 19.83
N SER A 22 20.66 -2.11 19.51
CA SER A 22 19.63 -2.30 20.52
C SER A 22 19.94 -3.61 21.22
N VAL A 23 19.87 -3.56 22.51
CA VAL A 23 19.92 -4.66 23.47
C VAL A 23 19.38 -5.93 22.82
N SER A 24 20.21 -6.99 22.79
CA SER A 24 19.77 -8.32 22.40
C SER A 24 18.55 -8.68 23.24
N ALA A 25 17.39 -8.80 22.63
CA ALA A 25 16.34 -9.61 23.22
C ALA A 25 17.00 -10.97 23.47
N GLU A 26 17.13 -11.39 24.71
CA GLU A 26 17.48 -12.75 25.04
C GLU A 26 16.46 -13.62 24.30
N GLU A 27 16.92 -14.48 23.39
CA GLU A 27 16.04 -15.49 22.81
C GLU A 27 15.47 -16.30 23.98
N VAL A 28 14.18 -16.15 24.24
CA VAL A 28 13.49 -16.92 25.28
C VAL A 28 13.47 -18.37 24.77
N VAL A 29 14.29 -19.21 25.38
CA VAL A 29 14.45 -20.60 24.94
C VAL A 29 13.39 -21.45 25.61
N GLN A 30 12.58 -22.16 24.81
CA GLN A 30 11.65 -23.16 25.30
C GLN A 30 12.36 -24.16 26.25
N THR A 31 11.84 -24.33 27.46
CA THR A 31 12.41 -25.22 28.46
C THR A 31 11.72 -26.58 28.51
N SER A 32 10.43 -26.63 28.24
CA SER A 32 9.64 -27.85 28.17
C SER A 32 8.42 -27.66 27.25
N GLY A 33 7.72 -28.74 26.92
CA GLY A 33 6.49 -28.71 26.15
C GLY A 33 5.80 -30.05 26.17
N GLY A 34 4.52 -30.08 25.84
CA GLY A 34 3.72 -31.31 25.83
C GLY A 34 2.36 -31.10 25.19
N TYR A 35 1.60 -32.20 25.10
CA TYR A 35 0.29 -32.19 24.48
C TYR A 35 -0.82 -32.30 25.55
N SER A 36 -1.96 -31.66 25.29
CA SER A 36 -3.18 -31.92 26.03
C SER A 36 -3.62 -33.40 25.87
N GLN A 37 -4.45 -33.90 26.79
CA GLN A 37 -4.89 -35.30 26.78
C GLN A 37 -5.67 -35.67 25.51
N ASP A 38 -6.37 -34.74 24.90
CA ASP A 38 -7.10 -34.89 23.63
C ASP A 38 -6.21 -34.73 22.39
N GLY A 39 -4.95 -34.29 22.57
CA GLY A 39 -4.00 -34.07 21.51
C GLY A 39 -4.28 -32.81 20.66
N LEU A 40 -5.30 -32.02 21.03
CA LEU A 40 -5.70 -30.83 20.26
C LEU A 40 -4.74 -29.66 20.48
N TRP A 41 -4.14 -29.56 21.66
CA TRP A 41 -3.26 -28.48 22.05
C TRP A 41 -1.85 -28.96 22.32
N TYR A 42 -0.87 -28.21 21.83
CA TYR A 42 0.53 -28.33 22.25
C TYR A 42 0.90 -27.07 23.01
N TYR A 43 1.61 -27.21 24.14
CA TYR A 43 2.10 -26.07 24.90
C TYR A 43 3.63 -26.00 24.87
N ASN A 44 4.17 -24.77 24.92
CA ASN A 44 5.59 -24.47 25.12
C ASN A 44 5.74 -23.73 26.45
N ASP A 45 6.56 -24.23 27.35
CA ASP A 45 6.92 -23.57 28.59
C ASP A 45 8.32 -22.98 28.46
N TYR A 46 8.44 -21.68 28.63
CA TYR A 46 9.68 -20.94 28.50
C TYR A 46 10.43 -20.78 29.82
N GLY A 47 9.90 -21.27 30.95
CA GLY A 47 10.54 -21.29 32.25
C GLY A 47 10.56 -19.95 33.01
N ASP A 48 10.03 -18.89 32.40
CA ASP A 48 9.91 -17.55 32.98
C ASP A 48 8.51 -17.22 33.51
N GLY A 49 7.60 -18.21 33.44
CA GLY A 49 6.18 -18.11 33.75
C GLY A 49 5.31 -17.86 32.52
N THR A 50 5.91 -17.77 31.34
CA THR A 50 5.20 -17.73 30.07
C THR A 50 5.01 -19.13 29.54
N VAL A 51 3.77 -19.47 29.20
CA VAL A 51 3.39 -20.75 28.57
C VAL A 51 2.48 -20.45 27.41
N SER A 52 2.91 -20.79 26.20
CA SER A 52 2.13 -20.60 25.00
C SER A 52 1.35 -21.84 24.62
N VAL A 53 0.34 -21.67 23.78
CA VAL A 53 -0.46 -22.75 23.23
C VAL A 53 -0.52 -22.67 21.71
N VAL A 54 -0.43 -23.85 21.06
CA VAL A 54 -0.55 -24.05 19.63
C VAL A 54 -1.68 -25.04 19.36
N CYS A 55 -2.58 -24.70 18.43
CA CYS A 55 -3.61 -25.61 17.95
C CYS A 55 -3.00 -26.64 17.00
N GLN A 56 -3.34 -27.93 17.18
CA GLN A 56 -2.81 -29.02 16.36
C GLN A 56 -3.77 -29.44 15.23
N ASP A 57 -5.01 -28.94 15.25
CA ASP A 57 -6.01 -29.21 14.20
C ASP A 57 -6.44 -27.90 13.53
N ASN A 58 -5.91 -27.67 12.34
CA ASN A 58 -6.19 -26.47 11.54
C ASN A 58 -7.55 -26.51 10.80
N THR A 59 -8.44 -27.43 11.15
CA THR A 59 -9.76 -27.59 10.54
C THR A 59 -10.91 -27.40 11.53
N ILE A 60 -10.61 -27.13 12.81
CA ILE A 60 -11.64 -26.94 13.84
C ILE A 60 -12.49 -25.70 13.53
N GLU A 61 -13.79 -25.79 13.80
CA GLU A 61 -14.72 -24.69 13.63
C GLU A 61 -14.85 -23.85 14.91
N GLU A 62 -14.69 -24.47 16.09
CA GLU A 62 -14.76 -23.80 17.39
C GLU A 62 -13.55 -24.20 18.24
N ALA A 63 -12.87 -23.23 18.83
CA ALA A 63 -11.73 -23.43 19.70
C ALA A 63 -12.01 -22.91 21.10
N VAL A 64 -11.85 -23.77 22.11
CA VAL A 64 -11.86 -23.38 23.52
C VAL A 64 -10.46 -23.62 24.07
N ILE A 65 -9.69 -22.55 24.23
CA ILE A 65 -8.32 -22.65 24.77
C ILE A 65 -8.39 -22.95 26.26
N PRO A 66 -7.72 -24.01 26.75
CA PRO A 66 -7.71 -24.33 28.17
C PRO A 66 -6.89 -23.29 28.95
N SER A 67 -7.29 -23.04 30.20
CA SER A 67 -6.50 -22.16 31.09
C SER A 67 -5.22 -22.81 31.61
N GLU A 68 -5.15 -24.16 31.54
CA GLU A 68 -4.04 -24.97 32.03
C GLU A 68 -3.95 -26.30 31.23
N ILE A 69 -2.72 -26.73 30.93
CA ILE A 69 -2.41 -28.03 30.34
C ILE A 69 -1.31 -28.65 31.19
N ASP A 70 -1.55 -29.89 31.73
CA ASP A 70 -0.61 -30.67 32.54
C ASP A 70 0.02 -29.88 33.74
N GLY A 71 -0.79 -28.99 34.35
CA GLY A 71 -0.32 -28.13 35.47
C GLY A 71 0.38 -26.83 35.03
N HIS A 72 0.53 -26.60 33.74
CA HIS A 72 1.10 -25.36 33.18
C HIS A 72 -0.01 -24.38 32.82
N LYS A 73 -0.01 -23.21 33.45
CA LYS A 73 -0.97 -22.14 33.20
C LYS A 73 -0.69 -21.50 31.85
N ILE A 74 -1.66 -21.57 30.93
CA ILE A 74 -1.52 -20.97 29.61
C ILE A 74 -1.70 -19.46 29.68
N THR A 75 -0.72 -18.72 29.17
CA THR A 75 -0.67 -17.24 29.21
C THR A 75 -0.58 -16.59 27.86
N MET A 76 -0.33 -17.34 26.79
CA MET A 76 -0.07 -16.82 25.47
C MET A 76 -0.71 -17.70 24.38
N VAL A 77 -1.28 -17.07 23.37
CA VAL A 77 -1.57 -17.73 22.09
C VAL A 77 -0.35 -17.55 21.20
N GLU A 78 0.25 -18.68 20.82
CA GLU A 78 1.55 -18.73 20.11
C GLU A 78 1.46 -18.12 18.70
N LEU A 79 2.65 -17.74 18.18
CA LEU A 79 2.88 -17.40 16.78
C LEU A 79 2.22 -18.44 15.85
N ASP A 80 1.50 -17.95 14.82
CA ASP A 80 0.83 -18.80 13.80
C ASP A 80 -0.18 -19.84 14.36
N CYS A 81 -0.65 -19.72 15.61
CA CYS A 81 -1.44 -20.76 16.32
C CYS A 81 -2.64 -21.28 15.51
N PHE A 82 -3.41 -20.41 14.86
CA PHE A 82 -4.57 -20.74 14.02
C PHE A 82 -4.42 -20.27 12.58
N LYS A 83 -3.23 -19.89 12.16
CA LYS A 83 -2.98 -19.34 10.84
C LYS A 83 -3.57 -20.19 9.72
N ASP A 84 -4.22 -19.51 8.77
CA ASP A 84 -4.89 -20.12 7.60
C ASP A 84 -6.05 -21.07 7.93
N ASN A 85 -6.55 -21.11 9.18
CA ASN A 85 -7.73 -21.87 9.53
C ASN A 85 -9.00 -21.13 9.08
N THR A 86 -9.38 -21.33 7.82
CA THR A 86 -10.58 -20.71 7.22
C THR A 86 -11.91 -21.29 7.75
N SER A 87 -11.87 -22.41 8.45
CA SER A 87 -13.05 -23.07 9.04
C SER A 87 -13.39 -22.54 10.43
N LEU A 88 -12.42 -21.91 11.12
CA LEU A 88 -12.57 -21.41 12.49
C LEU A 88 -13.62 -20.30 12.53
N LYS A 89 -14.70 -20.49 13.31
CA LYS A 89 -15.79 -19.53 13.45
C LYS A 89 -15.78 -18.83 14.80
N LYS A 90 -15.37 -19.57 15.84
CA LYS A 90 -15.43 -19.08 17.22
C LYS A 90 -14.22 -19.48 18.03
N VAL A 91 -13.69 -18.52 18.80
CA VAL A 91 -12.60 -18.74 19.75
C VAL A 91 -13.03 -18.30 21.14
N THR A 92 -12.78 -19.14 22.14
CA THR A 92 -12.95 -18.79 23.56
C THR A 92 -11.59 -18.82 24.24
N LEU A 93 -11.14 -17.63 24.67
CA LEU A 93 -9.89 -17.43 25.41
C LEU A 93 -10.16 -17.44 26.92
N PRO A 94 -9.31 -18.12 27.71
CA PRO A 94 -9.40 -18.07 29.17
C PRO A 94 -8.83 -16.75 29.72
N ASP A 95 -9.22 -16.37 30.93
CA ASP A 95 -8.75 -15.15 31.63
C ASP A 95 -7.25 -15.20 32.00
N THR A 96 -6.54 -16.25 31.60
CA THR A 96 -5.11 -16.38 31.83
C THR A 96 -4.26 -15.82 30.70
N ILE A 97 -4.85 -15.64 29.50
CA ILE A 97 -4.13 -15.13 28.33
C ILE A 97 -3.77 -13.65 28.53
N THR A 98 -2.50 -13.35 28.31
CA THR A 98 -1.94 -11.98 28.37
C THR A 98 -1.45 -11.48 27.01
N VAL A 99 -1.09 -12.39 26.10
CA VAL A 99 -0.54 -12.06 24.79
C VAL A 99 -1.20 -12.89 23.70
N LEU A 100 -1.58 -12.23 22.63
CA LEU A 100 -1.86 -12.84 21.33
C LEU A 100 -0.68 -12.50 20.44
N GLU A 101 0.11 -13.53 20.07
CA GLU A 101 1.33 -13.35 19.29
C GLU A 101 1.07 -13.05 17.81
N ASP A 102 2.14 -12.75 17.10
CA ASP A 102 2.11 -12.42 15.68
C ASP A 102 1.42 -13.54 14.90
N TYR A 103 0.58 -13.16 13.95
CA TYR A 103 -0.14 -14.08 13.05
C TYR A 103 -1.06 -15.11 13.77
N ALA A 104 -1.34 -14.97 15.05
CA ALA A 104 -2.07 -16.00 15.82
C ALA A 104 -3.39 -16.43 15.16
N PHE A 105 -4.12 -15.50 14.50
CA PHE A 105 -5.36 -15.74 13.74
C PHE A 105 -5.26 -15.25 12.29
N TYR A 106 -4.04 -15.19 11.73
CA TYR A 106 -3.80 -14.75 10.37
C TYR A 106 -4.59 -15.56 9.34
N LEU A 107 -5.37 -14.88 8.48
CA LEU A 107 -6.25 -15.48 7.46
C LEU A 107 -7.29 -16.48 8.01
N CYS A 108 -7.70 -16.36 9.27
CA CYS A 108 -8.87 -17.05 9.79
C CYS A 108 -10.15 -16.42 9.21
N SER A 109 -10.36 -16.57 7.90
CA SER A 109 -11.43 -15.87 7.17
C SER A 109 -12.84 -16.22 7.63
N GLY A 110 -13.02 -17.37 8.28
CA GLY A 110 -14.28 -17.81 8.87
C GLY A 110 -14.57 -17.28 10.27
N LEU A 111 -13.60 -16.60 10.93
CA LEU A 111 -13.73 -16.17 12.32
C LEU A 111 -14.80 -15.08 12.46
N GLU A 112 -15.89 -15.43 13.17
CA GLU A 112 -17.03 -14.53 13.40
C GLU A 112 -17.02 -13.96 14.82
N GLU A 113 -16.52 -14.72 15.81
CA GLU A 113 -16.58 -14.37 17.23
C GLU A 113 -15.31 -14.79 17.98
N ILE A 114 -14.75 -13.86 18.74
CA ILE A 114 -13.69 -14.11 19.72
C ILE A 114 -13.92 -13.24 20.95
N ASN A 115 -13.85 -13.83 22.15
CA ASN A 115 -13.78 -13.05 23.38
C ASN A 115 -12.32 -12.66 23.65
N ILE A 116 -12.09 -11.40 23.99
CA ILE A 116 -10.76 -10.95 24.42
C ILE A 116 -10.84 -10.68 25.93
N PRO A 117 -10.21 -11.50 26.79
CA PRO A 117 -10.30 -11.31 28.24
C PRO A 117 -9.51 -10.07 28.70
N ALA A 118 -9.92 -9.53 29.87
CA ALA A 118 -9.34 -8.33 30.46
C ALA A 118 -7.84 -8.44 30.78
N SER A 119 -7.32 -9.67 30.84
CA SER A 119 -5.91 -9.99 31.07
C SER A 119 -5.00 -9.71 29.87
N VAL A 120 -5.56 -9.62 28.66
CA VAL A 120 -4.79 -9.40 27.44
C VAL A 120 -4.17 -8.00 27.44
N GLN A 121 -2.87 -7.95 27.17
CA GLN A 121 -2.06 -6.74 27.15
C GLN A 121 -1.54 -6.38 25.74
N LYS A 122 -1.41 -7.39 24.87
CA LYS A 122 -0.82 -7.22 23.53
C LYS A 122 -1.59 -7.98 22.46
N PHE A 123 -1.78 -7.30 21.32
CA PHE A 123 -2.08 -7.89 20.01
C PHE A 123 -0.83 -7.76 19.15
N GLY A 124 -0.24 -8.89 18.74
CA GLY A 124 0.94 -8.94 17.91
C GLY A 124 0.71 -8.50 16.48
N PHE A 125 1.77 -8.50 15.69
CA PHE A 125 1.76 -8.12 14.29
C PHE A 125 0.82 -9.03 13.47
N GLN A 126 -0.08 -8.43 12.71
CA GLN A 126 -1.03 -9.15 11.86
C GLN A 126 -1.87 -10.23 12.59
N THR A 127 -2.11 -10.07 13.88
CA THR A 127 -2.83 -11.08 14.69
C THR A 127 -4.17 -11.48 14.09
N PHE A 128 -4.98 -10.53 13.61
CA PHE A 128 -6.29 -10.75 12.99
C PHE A 128 -6.31 -10.42 11.49
N TYR A 129 -5.16 -10.33 10.85
CA TYR A 129 -5.10 -10.05 9.41
C TYR A 129 -5.95 -11.01 8.60
N GLY A 130 -6.86 -10.48 7.78
CA GLY A 130 -7.71 -11.28 6.90
C GLY A 130 -8.82 -12.07 7.60
N CYS A 131 -9.16 -11.76 8.87
CA CYS A 131 -10.35 -12.28 9.54
C CYS A 131 -11.60 -11.66 8.93
N SER A 132 -11.92 -12.01 7.70
CA SER A 132 -12.89 -11.31 6.86
C SER A 132 -14.35 -11.50 7.28
N SER A 133 -14.66 -12.41 8.21
CA SER A 133 -16.00 -12.61 8.79
C SER A 133 -16.19 -11.92 10.15
N LEU A 134 -15.11 -11.38 10.75
CA LEU A 134 -15.16 -10.74 12.07
C LEU A 134 -15.88 -9.41 12.00
N LYS A 135 -17.02 -9.27 12.72
CA LYS A 135 -17.85 -8.06 12.65
C LYS A 135 -17.52 -7.03 13.71
N GLU A 136 -17.17 -7.48 14.89
CA GLU A 136 -16.85 -6.62 16.02
C GLU A 136 -15.70 -7.21 16.82
N ILE A 137 -14.88 -6.36 17.43
CA ILE A 137 -13.84 -6.80 18.35
C ILE A 137 -13.75 -5.85 19.54
N SER A 138 -13.46 -6.42 20.72
CA SER A 138 -13.24 -5.67 21.96
C SER A 138 -11.75 -5.48 22.22
N VAL A 139 -11.36 -4.28 22.64
CA VAL A 139 -10.02 -3.94 23.14
C VAL A 139 -10.14 -3.67 24.65
N PRO A 140 -9.78 -4.64 25.51
CA PRO A 140 -9.88 -4.49 26.96
C PRO A 140 -9.01 -3.38 27.53
N ALA A 141 -9.26 -3.05 28.77
CA ALA A 141 -8.49 -2.03 29.50
C ALA A 141 -7.00 -2.36 29.64
N GLY A 142 -6.68 -3.67 29.69
CA GLY A 142 -5.31 -4.17 29.81
C GLY A 142 -4.45 -4.00 28.58
N VAL A 143 -5.05 -3.84 27.40
CA VAL A 143 -4.30 -3.75 26.12
C VAL A 143 -3.52 -2.44 26.07
N THR A 144 -2.20 -2.59 26.03
CA THR A 144 -1.22 -1.49 25.96
C THR A 144 -0.55 -1.40 24.60
N GLU A 145 -0.63 -2.49 23.80
CA GLU A 145 0.04 -2.58 22.50
C GLU A 145 -0.88 -3.27 21.47
N ILE A 146 -1.06 -2.63 20.33
CA ILE A 146 -1.66 -3.16 19.11
C ILE A 146 -0.65 -2.94 18.02
N GLU A 147 -0.02 -4.01 17.54
CA GLU A 147 1.01 -3.91 16.51
C GLU A 147 0.40 -3.68 15.10
N GLY A 148 1.26 -3.29 14.16
CA GLY A 148 0.83 -2.91 12.82
C GLY A 148 0.09 -4.03 12.07
N TYR A 149 -0.82 -3.62 11.19
CA TYR A 149 -1.60 -4.50 10.29
C TYR A 149 -2.51 -5.51 11.02
N THR A 150 -2.76 -5.30 12.33
CA THR A 150 -3.52 -6.25 13.18
C THR A 150 -4.89 -6.56 12.61
N PHE A 151 -5.59 -5.57 12.05
CA PHE A 151 -6.97 -5.70 11.57
C PHE A 151 -7.12 -5.59 10.05
N ASP A 152 -6.02 -5.59 9.30
CA ASP A 152 -6.07 -5.43 7.86
C ASP A 152 -6.78 -6.62 7.21
N GLY A 153 -7.61 -6.34 6.22
CA GLY A 153 -8.41 -7.38 5.57
C GLY A 153 -9.59 -7.92 6.40
N CYS A 154 -9.90 -7.34 7.58
CA CYS A 154 -11.13 -7.60 8.32
C CYS A 154 -12.31 -6.92 7.62
N THR A 155 -12.69 -7.40 6.43
CA THR A 155 -13.62 -6.72 5.54
C THR A 155 -15.07 -6.68 6.04
N ALA A 156 -15.45 -7.52 6.99
CA ALA A 156 -16.75 -7.48 7.64
C ALA A 156 -16.77 -6.64 8.93
N LEU A 157 -15.64 -6.07 9.36
CA LEU A 157 -15.56 -5.36 10.64
C LEU A 157 -16.38 -4.06 10.58
N GLU A 158 -17.37 -3.97 11.47
CA GLU A 158 -18.29 -2.85 11.62
C GLU A 158 -17.86 -1.88 12.73
N ALA A 159 -17.27 -2.42 13.82
CA ALA A 159 -16.85 -1.62 14.96
C ALA A 159 -15.71 -2.27 15.77
N VAL A 160 -14.89 -1.42 16.39
CA VAL A 160 -13.96 -1.76 17.48
C VAL A 160 -14.50 -1.14 18.77
N HIS A 161 -14.59 -1.92 19.84
CA HIS A 161 -15.08 -1.48 21.14
C HIS A 161 -13.94 -1.43 22.16
N VAL A 162 -13.53 -0.22 22.56
CA VAL A 162 -12.45 -0.04 23.54
C VAL A 162 -13.05 0.18 24.92
N GLU A 163 -12.62 -0.59 25.93
CA GLU A 163 -13.04 -0.37 27.31
C GLU A 163 -12.67 1.03 27.80
N LYS A 164 -13.60 1.72 28.47
CA LYS A 164 -13.48 3.13 28.89
C LYS A 164 -12.23 3.45 29.73
N ASN A 165 -11.76 2.48 30.52
CA ASN A 165 -10.58 2.60 31.37
C ASN A 165 -9.28 2.19 30.68
N ASN A 166 -9.29 1.80 29.40
CA ASN A 166 -8.04 1.64 28.65
C ASN A 166 -7.28 2.97 28.62
N GLN A 167 -5.97 2.92 28.88
CA GLN A 167 -5.11 4.10 29.00
C GLN A 167 -4.41 4.49 27.70
N ASN A 168 -4.38 3.59 26.71
CA ASN A 168 -3.61 3.73 25.48
C ASN A 168 -4.50 4.00 24.27
N TYR A 169 -5.73 3.47 24.30
CA TYR A 169 -6.66 3.52 23.18
C TYR A 169 -8.02 4.04 23.60
N LYS A 170 -8.79 4.49 22.61
CA LYS A 170 -10.22 4.79 22.73
C LYS A 170 -10.92 4.46 21.42
N ASP A 171 -12.20 4.19 21.46
CA ASP A 171 -13.05 4.25 20.29
C ASP A 171 -13.93 5.50 20.31
N GLN A 172 -14.23 5.97 19.13
CA GLN A 172 -15.27 6.97 18.90
C GLN A 172 -16.19 6.42 17.81
N ASP A 173 -17.40 6.07 18.18
CA ASP A 173 -18.37 5.47 17.27
C ASP A 173 -17.82 4.22 16.54
N GLY A 174 -17.12 3.35 17.27
CA GLY A 174 -16.52 2.12 16.76
C GLY A 174 -15.26 2.31 15.92
N ILE A 175 -14.73 3.52 15.80
CA ILE A 175 -13.47 3.83 15.12
C ILE A 175 -12.36 3.87 16.16
N LEU A 176 -11.26 3.17 15.90
CA LEU A 176 -10.13 3.04 16.83
C LEU A 176 -9.15 4.21 16.70
N PHE A 177 -8.82 4.79 17.84
CA PHE A 177 -7.82 5.87 17.98
C PHE A 177 -6.83 5.58 19.10
N THR A 178 -5.69 6.27 19.08
CA THR A 178 -4.87 6.48 20.27
C THR A 178 -5.69 7.18 21.36
N LYS A 179 -5.30 7.04 22.63
CA LYS A 179 -6.08 7.57 23.77
C LYS A 179 -6.29 9.08 23.72
N ASP A 180 -5.29 9.82 23.33
CA ASP A 180 -5.36 11.28 23.14
C ASP A 180 -6.18 11.66 21.90
N GLY A 181 -6.27 10.76 20.92
CA GLY A 181 -6.98 10.94 19.66
C GLY A 181 -6.16 11.61 18.57
N SER A 182 -4.85 11.68 18.76
CA SER A 182 -3.93 12.24 17.75
C SER A 182 -3.86 11.37 16.50
N ASP A 183 -3.98 10.04 16.68
CA ASP A 183 -3.81 9.09 15.59
C ASP A 183 -5.09 8.26 15.39
N LEU A 184 -5.60 8.23 14.17
CA LEU A 184 -6.66 7.31 13.75
C LEU A 184 -5.97 6.02 13.30
N ILE A 185 -6.21 4.95 14.07
CA ILE A 185 -5.58 3.65 13.84
C ILE A 185 -6.41 2.83 12.85
N LEU A 186 -7.74 2.79 13.03
CA LEU A 186 -8.61 1.97 12.16
C LEU A 186 -10.01 2.58 12.05
N TYR A 187 -10.45 2.82 10.84
CA TYR A 187 -11.84 3.00 10.44
C TYR A 187 -12.35 1.67 9.89
N PRO A 188 -13.25 0.95 10.56
CA PRO A 188 -13.65 -0.39 10.17
C PRO A 188 -14.17 -0.48 8.73
N ALA A 189 -13.77 -1.53 8.01
CA ALA A 189 -14.04 -1.66 6.58
C ALA A 189 -15.52 -1.77 6.23
N ALA A 190 -16.34 -2.42 7.10
CA ALA A 190 -17.79 -2.54 6.94
C ALA A 190 -18.58 -1.44 7.66
N LYS A 191 -17.89 -0.45 8.26
CA LYS A 191 -18.60 0.68 8.89
C LYS A 191 -19.36 1.45 7.84
N THR A 192 -20.67 1.60 8.05
CA THR A 192 -21.56 2.31 7.14
C THR A 192 -21.51 3.83 7.36
N GLY A 193 -21.64 4.58 6.28
CA GLY A 193 -21.68 6.04 6.31
C GLY A 193 -21.04 6.65 5.09
N LYS A 194 -21.81 7.38 4.31
CA LYS A 194 -21.35 7.98 3.05
C LYS A 194 -20.32 9.09 3.23
N GLN A 195 -20.31 9.70 4.41
CA GLN A 195 -19.45 10.84 4.72
C GLN A 195 -18.83 10.70 6.10
N TYR A 196 -17.58 11.07 6.21
CA TYR A 196 -16.87 11.11 7.49
C TYR A 196 -16.02 12.38 7.59
N ALA A 197 -15.92 12.94 8.77
CA ALA A 197 -14.98 14.00 9.09
C ALA A 197 -14.03 13.52 10.19
N VAL A 198 -12.73 13.47 9.89
CA VAL A 198 -11.69 13.17 10.88
C VAL A 198 -11.75 14.23 11.98
N PRO A 199 -11.73 13.86 13.27
CA PRO A 199 -11.78 14.84 14.37
C PRO A 199 -10.61 15.85 14.29
N ASP A 200 -10.87 17.11 14.67
CA ASP A 200 -9.86 18.20 14.57
C ASP A 200 -8.56 17.93 15.35
N GLY A 201 -8.62 17.13 16.40
CA GLY A 201 -7.43 16.73 17.18
C GLY A 201 -6.62 15.59 16.59
N CYS A 202 -7.10 14.95 15.52
CA CYS A 202 -6.40 13.87 14.86
C CYS A 202 -5.49 14.45 13.78
N THR A 203 -4.19 14.17 13.89
CA THR A 203 -3.16 14.70 12.99
C THR A 203 -2.50 13.63 12.15
N LYS A 204 -2.70 12.35 12.50
CA LYS A 204 -2.14 11.21 11.79
C LYS A 204 -3.22 10.19 11.43
N LEU A 205 -3.13 9.66 10.22
CA LEU A 205 -3.79 8.43 9.81
C LEU A 205 -2.75 7.33 9.72
N GLU A 206 -2.95 6.25 10.47
CA GLU A 206 -2.06 5.09 10.39
C GLU A 206 -2.17 4.40 9.02
N GLY A 207 -1.17 3.59 8.67
CA GLY A 207 -1.24 2.78 7.46
C GLY A 207 -2.49 1.92 7.45
N TYR A 208 -3.11 1.75 6.27
CA TYR A 208 -4.34 0.95 6.08
C TYR A 208 -5.58 1.44 6.85
N ALA A 209 -5.52 2.61 7.48
CA ALA A 209 -6.56 3.08 8.41
C ALA A 209 -7.99 3.06 7.85
N PHE A 210 -8.20 3.26 6.56
CA PHE A 210 -9.51 3.21 5.87
C PHE A 210 -9.61 2.08 4.84
N MET A 211 -8.63 1.16 4.84
CA MET A 211 -8.54 0.12 3.81
C MET A 211 -9.86 -0.64 3.65
N ALA A 212 -10.25 -0.85 2.39
CA ALA A 212 -11.40 -1.65 1.96
C ALA A 212 -12.76 -1.13 2.42
N ASN A 213 -12.88 0.09 2.98
CA ASN A 213 -14.20 0.67 3.24
C ASN A 213 -14.87 1.02 1.90
N SER A 214 -15.89 0.26 1.57
CA SER A 214 -16.62 0.39 0.30
C SER A 214 -17.88 1.26 0.37
N ASP A 215 -18.19 1.85 1.54
CA ASP A 215 -19.37 2.68 1.73
C ASP A 215 -19.07 4.18 1.69
N LEU A 216 -17.86 4.58 2.12
CA LEU A 216 -17.45 5.97 2.22
C LEU A 216 -17.30 6.63 0.85
N GLU A 217 -18.08 7.69 0.60
CA GLU A 217 -18.06 8.44 -0.66
C GLU A 217 -17.25 9.75 -0.54
N GLN A 218 -17.21 10.34 0.66
CA GLN A 218 -16.52 11.59 0.94
C GLN A 218 -15.88 11.58 2.32
N ILE A 219 -14.69 12.16 2.43
CA ILE A 219 -13.99 12.34 3.69
C ILE A 219 -13.43 13.74 3.80
N ASN A 220 -13.57 14.35 4.99
CA ASN A 220 -12.87 15.56 5.35
C ASN A 220 -11.73 15.21 6.29
N LEU A 221 -10.50 15.46 5.86
CA LEU A 221 -9.28 15.14 6.62
C LEU A 221 -8.90 16.17 7.67
N ASN A 222 -9.56 17.34 7.67
CA ASN A 222 -9.33 18.42 8.65
C ASN A 222 -7.83 18.73 8.86
N ALA A 223 -7.31 18.50 10.07
CA ALA A 223 -5.96 18.85 10.50
C ALA A 223 -4.92 17.72 10.28
N VAL A 224 -5.25 16.68 9.51
CA VAL A 224 -4.31 15.58 9.22
C VAL A 224 -3.09 16.14 8.51
N SER A 225 -1.90 15.83 9.04
CA SER A 225 -0.60 16.23 8.50
C SER A 225 0.33 15.06 8.23
N GLU A 226 -0.08 13.84 8.60
CA GLU A 226 0.64 12.60 8.33
C GLU A 226 -0.33 11.51 7.87
N MET A 227 0.03 10.82 6.78
CA MET A 227 -0.74 9.72 6.22
C MET A 227 0.18 8.51 6.02
N GLY A 228 -0.22 7.37 6.58
CA GLY A 228 0.47 6.10 6.40
C GLY A 228 0.34 5.54 4.99
N GLU A 229 0.96 4.40 4.73
CA GLU A 229 0.83 3.70 3.44
C GLU A 229 -0.56 3.06 3.30
N ASP A 230 -1.03 2.89 2.05
CA ASP A 230 -2.28 2.19 1.72
C ASP A 230 -3.54 2.71 2.46
N VAL A 231 -3.49 3.95 2.96
CA VAL A 231 -4.51 4.52 3.88
C VAL A 231 -5.94 4.38 3.35
N PHE A 232 -6.18 4.60 2.05
CA PHE A 232 -7.50 4.45 1.40
C PHE A 232 -7.51 3.32 0.36
N TYR A 233 -6.60 2.36 0.49
CA TYR A 233 -6.52 1.24 -0.47
C TYR A 233 -7.85 0.47 -0.53
N TYR A 234 -8.39 0.25 -1.74
CA TYR A 234 -9.73 -0.34 -1.96
C TYR A 234 -10.92 0.45 -1.39
N CYS A 235 -10.83 1.75 -1.16
CA CYS A 235 -12.00 2.59 -0.89
C CYS A 235 -12.80 2.80 -2.18
N THR A 236 -13.51 1.76 -2.62
CA THR A 236 -14.09 1.69 -3.97
C THR A 236 -15.20 2.69 -4.25
N SER A 237 -15.86 3.23 -3.21
CA SER A 237 -16.92 4.23 -3.34
C SER A 237 -16.44 5.68 -3.19
N LEU A 238 -15.19 5.90 -2.77
CA LEU A 238 -14.64 7.25 -2.57
C LEU A 238 -14.63 8.03 -3.89
N GLN A 239 -15.35 9.17 -3.92
CA GLN A 239 -15.57 9.94 -5.15
C GLN A 239 -14.63 11.14 -5.28
N SER A 240 -14.30 11.76 -4.16
CA SER A 240 -13.40 12.92 -4.12
C SER A 240 -12.71 13.06 -2.78
N ILE A 241 -11.50 13.62 -2.80
CA ILE A 241 -10.75 13.93 -1.60
C ILE A 241 -9.93 15.20 -1.78
N THR A 242 -9.82 15.99 -0.71
CA THR A 242 -8.85 17.08 -0.59
C THR A 242 -7.77 16.66 0.39
N VAL A 243 -6.55 16.53 -0.09
CA VAL A 243 -5.37 16.28 0.75
C VAL A 243 -4.99 17.58 1.46
N PRO A 244 -4.88 17.60 2.79
CA PRO A 244 -4.62 18.82 3.54
C PRO A 244 -3.24 19.43 3.26
N ASP A 245 -3.14 20.74 3.48
CA ASP A 245 -1.86 21.43 3.53
C ASP A 245 -0.99 20.85 4.65
N GLY A 246 0.33 20.73 4.37
CA GLY A 246 1.28 20.12 5.30
C GLY A 246 1.65 18.68 4.96
N ILE A 247 0.82 17.97 4.18
CA ILE A 247 1.23 16.69 3.58
C ILE A 247 2.31 16.96 2.51
N THR A 248 3.49 16.38 2.71
CA THR A 248 4.62 16.50 1.78
C THR A 248 4.81 15.24 0.93
N MET A 249 4.24 14.12 1.35
CA MET A 249 4.35 12.85 0.64
C MET A 249 3.02 12.09 0.70
N LEU A 250 2.53 11.67 -0.46
CA LEU A 250 1.56 10.58 -0.56
C LEU A 250 2.35 9.28 -0.67
N THR A 251 2.10 8.41 0.26
CA THR A 251 2.80 7.12 0.40
C THR A 251 2.38 6.12 -0.68
N GLY A 252 2.98 4.93 -0.68
CA GLY A 252 2.62 3.86 -1.61
C GLY A 252 1.14 3.53 -1.55
N ALA A 253 0.52 3.34 -2.71
CA ALA A 253 -0.85 2.94 -2.96
C ALA A 253 -1.94 3.65 -2.10
N ALA A 254 -1.64 4.87 -1.59
CA ALA A 254 -2.54 5.60 -0.66
C ALA A 254 -4.00 5.68 -1.14
N PHE A 255 -4.23 5.74 -2.46
CA PHE A 255 -5.55 5.70 -3.11
C PHE A 255 -5.67 4.55 -4.12
N GLY A 256 -4.84 3.53 -3.99
CA GLY A 256 -4.87 2.38 -4.89
C GLY A 256 -6.24 1.69 -4.89
N ASN A 257 -6.74 1.33 -6.06
CA ASN A 257 -8.06 0.69 -6.23
C ASN A 257 -9.28 1.53 -5.75
N CYS A 258 -9.14 2.86 -5.61
CA CYS A 258 -10.26 3.77 -5.43
C CYS A 258 -11.00 3.95 -6.76
N THR A 259 -11.74 2.92 -7.19
CA THR A 259 -12.30 2.81 -8.54
C THR A 259 -13.33 3.88 -8.89
N SER A 260 -13.97 4.52 -7.88
CA SER A 260 -14.93 5.62 -8.07
C SER A 260 -14.32 7.01 -7.92
N LEU A 261 -13.01 7.10 -7.60
CA LEU A 261 -12.35 8.37 -7.33
C LEU A 261 -12.23 9.18 -8.63
N LYS A 262 -12.90 10.35 -8.65
CA LYS A 262 -12.95 11.24 -9.82
C LYS A 262 -12.01 12.41 -9.69
N ARG A 263 -11.90 12.98 -8.49
CA ARG A 263 -11.16 14.21 -8.24
C ARG A 263 -10.32 14.11 -6.97
N VAL A 264 -9.09 14.57 -7.10
CA VAL A 264 -8.17 14.73 -5.97
C VAL A 264 -7.61 16.14 -6.01
N THR A 265 -7.74 16.85 -4.90
CA THR A 265 -7.05 18.14 -4.71
C THR A 265 -5.78 17.87 -3.93
N LEU A 266 -4.63 18.17 -4.52
CA LEU A 266 -3.31 18.03 -3.91
C LEU A 266 -2.83 19.37 -3.34
N PRO A 267 -2.13 19.38 -2.18
CA PRO A 267 -1.63 20.60 -1.57
C PRO A 267 -0.34 21.09 -2.25
N GLU A 268 -0.09 22.39 -2.19
CA GLU A 268 1.15 23.03 -2.69
C GLU A 268 2.39 22.68 -1.85
N THR A 269 2.24 21.91 -0.79
CA THR A 269 3.34 21.37 0.03
C THR A 269 3.81 19.99 -0.43
N LEU A 270 3.08 19.34 -1.36
CA LEU A 270 3.37 17.98 -1.78
C LEU A 270 4.67 17.91 -2.61
N GLU A 271 5.60 17.07 -2.19
CA GLU A 271 6.90 16.86 -2.85
C GLU A 271 6.99 15.52 -3.56
N THR A 272 6.29 14.51 -3.05
CA THR A 272 6.39 13.12 -3.55
C THR A 272 5.02 12.48 -3.72
N ILE A 273 4.80 11.87 -4.90
CA ILE A 273 3.70 10.95 -5.18
C ILE A 273 4.27 9.53 -5.18
N GLY A 274 3.81 8.69 -4.25
CA GLY A 274 4.31 7.33 -3.99
C GLY A 274 4.00 6.33 -5.09
N SER A 275 4.62 5.16 -5.00
CA SER A 275 4.41 4.07 -5.95
C SER A 275 2.97 3.58 -5.89
N GLY A 276 2.33 3.44 -7.06
CA GLY A 276 0.95 2.97 -7.14
C GLY A 276 -0.08 3.88 -6.45
N CYS A 277 0.28 5.12 -6.08
CA CYS A 277 -0.57 6.01 -5.28
C CYS A 277 -2.01 6.09 -5.78
N PHE A 278 -2.21 6.15 -7.10
CA PHE A 278 -3.51 6.17 -7.77
C PHE A 278 -3.69 4.95 -8.70
N TYR A 279 -3.07 3.82 -8.36
CA TYR A 279 -3.21 2.58 -9.12
C TYR A 279 -4.70 2.15 -9.21
N ASN A 280 -5.20 1.83 -10.42
CA ASN A 280 -6.61 1.44 -10.64
C ASN A 280 -7.66 2.49 -10.22
N CYS A 281 -7.34 3.78 -10.25
CA CYS A 281 -8.35 4.84 -10.10
C CYS A 281 -9.11 5.00 -11.43
N LEU A 282 -10.05 4.09 -11.69
CA LEU A 282 -10.70 3.93 -13.01
C LEU A 282 -11.49 5.16 -13.46
N GLN A 283 -12.02 5.95 -12.51
CA GLN A 283 -12.83 7.14 -12.81
C GLN A 283 -12.08 8.46 -12.61
N LEU A 284 -10.77 8.42 -12.28
CA LEU A 284 -9.98 9.63 -12.14
C LEU A 284 -9.83 10.31 -13.50
N ASP A 285 -10.55 11.43 -13.69
CA ASP A 285 -10.61 12.14 -14.96
C ASP A 285 -9.79 13.41 -14.97
N GLU A 286 -9.50 13.98 -13.79
CA GLU A 286 -8.72 15.20 -13.64
C GLU A 286 -7.89 15.19 -12.36
N ILE A 287 -6.61 15.55 -12.48
CA ILE A 287 -5.71 15.82 -11.35
C ILE A 287 -4.68 16.88 -11.76
N THR A 288 -4.47 17.84 -10.88
CA THR A 288 -3.40 18.84 -11.03
C THR A 288 -2.25 18.48 -10.12
N ILE A 289 -1.06 18.26 -10.70
CA ILE A 289 0.17 18.03 -9.94
C ILE A 289 0.76 19.40 -9.57
N PRO A 290 0.92 19.71 -8.27
CA PRO A 290 1.51 20.96 -7.82
C PRO A 290 2.97 21.15 -8.29
N ASP A 291 3.40 22.39 -8.44
CA ASP A 291 4.78 22.72 -8.83
C ASP A 291 5.82 22.33 -7.76
N SER A 292 5.41 22.06 -6.53
CA SER A 292 6.25 21.55 -5.44
C SER A 292 6.70 20.11 -5.65
N VAL A 293 5.96 19.31 -6.46
CA VAL A 293 6.27 17.90 -6.67
C VAL A 293 7.58 17.74 -7.44
N THR A 294 8.50 16.99 -6.85
CA THR A 294 9.81 16.67 -7.43
C THR A 294 9.95 15.22 -7.84
N THR A 295 9.14 14.33 -7.25
CA THR A 295 9.23 12.87 -7.46
C THR A 295 7.85 12.26 -7.69
N ILE A 296 7.73 11.47 -8.75
CA ILE A 296 6.56 10.65 -9.06
C ILE A 296 7.06 9.23 -9.26
N ASN A 297 6.67 8.32 -8.37
CA ASN A 297 7.19 6.96 -8.35
C ASN A 297 6.50 6.03 -9.35
N SER A 298 6.99 4.79 -9.43
CA SER A 298 6.50 3.78 -10.39
C SER A 298 5.02 3.49 -10.20
N ASN A 299 4.32 3.27 -11.31
CA ASN A 299 2.89 2.94 -11.34
C ASN A 299 1.97 3.97 -10.67
N ALA A 300 2.43 5.19 -10.40
CA ALA A 300 1.67 6.19 -9.62
C ALA A 300 0.26 6.41 -10.16
N PHE A 301 0.06 6.40 -11.49
CA PHE A 301 -1.23 6.52 -12.18
C PHE A 301 -1.45 5.35 -13.15
N PHE A 302 -0.99 4.16 -12.77
CA PHE A 302 -1.20 2.96 -13.57
C PHE A 302 -2.68 2.57 -13.60
N ASN A 303 -3.19 2.24 -14.77
CA ASN A 303 -4.60 1.87 -14.99
C ASN A 303 -5.61 2.95 -14.54
N CYS A 304 -5.36 4.20 -14.97
CA CYS A 304 -6.30 5.32 -14.84
C CYS A 304 -6.88 5.68 -16.22
N PRO A 305 -7.78 4.88 -16.78
CA PRO A 305 -8.22 5.02 -18.18
C PRO A 305 -9.04 6.29 -18.46
N SER A 306 -9.64 6.89 -17.44
CA SER A 306 -10.37 8.16 -17.59
C SER A 306 -9.43 9.38 -17.62
N LEU A 307 -8.20 9.23 -17.16
CA LEU A 307 -7.19 10.28 -17.18
C LEU A 307 -6.51 10.33 -18.54
N THR A 308 -7.03 11.18 -19.44
CA THR A 308 -6.55 11.27 -20.83
C THR A 308 -5.37 12.22 -20.99
N THR A 309 -5.17 13.14 -20.05
CA THR A 309 -4.02 14.04 -20.05
C THR A 309 -3.60 14.39 -18.65
N ILE A 310 -2.30 14.63 -18.46
CA ILE A 310 -1.74 15.12 -17.21
C ILE A 310 -0.59 16.08 -17.50
N ARG A 311 -0.61 17.25 -16.85
CA ARG A 311 0.50 18.20 -16.87
C ARG A 311 1.51 17.85 -15.79
N VAL A 312 2.78 17.73 -16.19
CA VAL A 312 3.89 17.50 -15.24
C VAL A 312 4.86 18.68 -15.30
N SER A 313 5.03 19.34 -14.15
CA SER A 313 5.91 20.48 -13.99
C SER A 313 7.37 20.13 -14.28
N ARG A 314 8.14 21.14 -14.74
CA ARG A 314 9.59 21.01 -14.92
C ARG A 314 10.37 20.76 -13.62
N ASN A 315 9.74 21.00 -12.47
CA ASN A 315 10.34 20.75 -11.16
C ASN A 315 10.41 19.26 -10.83
N VAL A 316 9.62 18.42 -11.51
CA VAL A 316 9.72 16.97 -11.36
C VAL A 316 11.04 16.49 -11.97
N THR A 317 11.90 15.93 -11.10
CA THR A 317 13.23 15.43 -11.45
C THR A 317 13.26 13.91 -11.59
N THR A 318 12.28 13.21 -11.01
CA THR A 318 12.19 11.75 -11.02
C THR A 318 10.79 11.32 -11.45
N VAL A 319 10.74 10.45 -12.48
CA VAL A 319 9.52 9.78 -12.92
C VAL A 319 9.80 8.27 -13.00
N GLY A 320 9.09 7.50 -12.20
CA GLY A 320 9.22 6.04 -12.12
C GLY A 320 8.64 5.32 -13.34
N ASP A 321 8.95 4.05 -13.46
CA ASP A 321 8.49 3.23 -14.58
C ASP A 321 6.96 3.06 -14.53
N TYR A 322 6.31 3.15 -15.69
CA TYR A 322 4.86 3.02 -15.87
C TYR A 322 4.03 4.01 -15.03
N ALA A 323 4.63 5.14 -14.64
CA ALA A 323 3.96 6.15 -13.80
C ALA A 323 2.68 6.69 -14.44
N PHE A 324 2.62 6.80 -15.77
CA PHE A 324 1.51 7.40 -16.50
C PHE A 324 1.15 6.63 -17.78
N GLY A 325 -0.14 6.59 -18.11
CA GLY A 325 -0.62 6.18 -19.42
C GLY A 325 -0.53 4.68 -19.71
N PHE A 326 -0.42 3.85 -18.69
CA PHE A 326 -0.35 2.40 -18.81
C PHE A 326 -1.48 1.68 -18.10
N TYR A 327 -1.80 0.46 -18.56
CA TYR A 327 -2.72 -0.47 -17.92
C TYR A 327 -2.25 -1.91 -18.14
N SER A 328 -2.76 -2.86 -17.35
CA SER A 328 -2.55 -4.29 -17.59
C SER A 328 -3.52 -4.78 -18.66
N GLY A 329 -2.98 -5.23 -19.80
CA GLY A 329 -3.74 -5.93 -20.82
C GLY A 329 -3.92 -7.42 -20.50
N GLU A 330 -4.55 -8.15 -21.44
CA GLU A 330 -4.73 -9.61 -21.32
C GLU A 330 -3.42 -10.42 -21.32
N GLU A 331 -2.32 -9.81 -21.80
CA GLU A 331 -1.01 -10.45 -21.96
C GLU A 331 -0.05 -10.25 -20.77
N GLU A 332 -0.53 -9.80 -19.61
CA GLU A 332 0.25 -9.49 -18.39
C GLU A 332 1.30 -8.36 -18.54
N GLU A 333 1.65 -7.94 -19.76
CA GLU A 333 2.60 -6.87 -20.02
C GLU A 333 1.88 -5.50 -20.01
N PRO A 334 2.50 -4.45 -19.41
CA PRO A 334 1.94 -3.11 -19.41
C PRO A 334 1.73 -2.58 -20.83
N GLN A 335 0.49 -2.15 -21.13
CA GLN A 335 0.10 -1.59 -22.41
C GLN A 335 -0.19 -0.10 -22.29
N LEU A 336 0.05 0.66 -23.36
CA LEU A 336 -0.27 2.08 -23.41
C LEU A 336 -1.78 2.30 -23.54
N LEU A 337 -2.30 3.23 -22.75
CA LEU A 337 -3.66 3.78 -22.94
C LEU A 337 -3.70 4.54 -24.28
N PRO A 338 -4.63 4.20 -25.21
CA PRO A 338 -4.60 4.70 -26.60
C PRO A 338 -4.71 6.21 -26.72
N ASP A 339 -5.48 6.83 -25.83
CA ASP A 339 -5.83 8.26 -25.89
C ASP A 339 -5.09 9.11 -24.85
N PHE A 340 -4.10 8.52 -24.14
CA PHE A 340 -3.36 9.25 -23.12
C PHE A 340 -2.28 10.15 -23.74
N GLU A 341 -2.20 11.39 -23.26
CA GLU A 341 -1.16 12.35 -23.58
C GLU A 341 -0.52 12.94 -22.34
N LEU A 342 0.81 12.97 -22.32
CA LEU A 342 1.57 13.64 -21.28
C LEU A 342 1.89 15.08 -21.69
N ASP A 343 1.51 16.07 -20.90
CA ASP A 343 1.92 17.45 -21.10
C ASP A 343 3.18 17.73 -20.27
N ALA A 344 4.35 17.80 -20.95
CA ALA A 344 5.64 18.00 -20.30
C ALA A 344 6.60 18.81 -21.18
N ASP A 345 7.34 19.74 -20.58
CA ASP A 345 8.30 20.55 -21.28
C ASP A 345 9.51 19.74 -21.78
N ASN A 346 10.03 20.11 -22.94
CA ASN A 346 11.22 19.48 -23.50
C ASN A 346 12.43 19.57 -22.57
N GLY A 347 13.16 18.47 -22.44
CA GLY A 347 14.36 18.37 -21.60
C GLY A 347 14.08 18.13 -20.12
N THR A 348 12.83 17.87 -19.74
CA THR A 348 12.44 17.48 -18.38
C THR A 348 12.47 15.95 -18.19
N ALA A 349 12.42 15.48 -16.92
CA ALA A 349 12.31 14.05 -16.61
C ALA A 349 11.04 13.44 -17.18
N ALA A 350 9.92 14.17 -17.13
CA ALA A 350 8.65 13.71 -17.70
C ALA A 350 8.71 13.57 -19.22
N PHE A 351 9.39 14.47 -19.92
CA PHE A 351 9.64 14.34 -21.36
C PHE A 351 10.53 13.13 -21.67
N ALA A 352 11.60 12.92 -20.87
CA ALA A 352 12.49 11.74 -21.02
C ALA A 352 11.71 10.43 -20.78
N TYR A 353 10.77 10.41 -19.82
CA TYR A 353 9.85 9.30 -19.59
C TYR A 353 8.98 9.05 -20.84
N ALA A 354 8.35 10.09 -21.41
CA ALA A 354 7.52 9.95 -22.60
C ALA A 354 8.31 9.34 -23.78
N VAL A 355 9.56 9.76 -23.96
CA VAL A 355 10.46 9.20 -25.00
C VAL A 355 10.80 7.75 -24.70
N LYS A 356 11.18 7.41 -23.46
CA LYS A 356 11.53 6.06 -23.03
C LYS A 356 10.41 5.06 -23.29
N PHE A 357 9.19 5.43 -22.98
CA PHE A 357 8.01 4.57 -23.02
C PHE A 357 7.11 4.77 -24.23
N ASN A 358 7.53 5.62 -25.19
CA ASN A 358 6.76 5.96 -26.39
C ASN A 358 5.34 6.50 -26.09
N VAL A 359 5.20 7.24 -24.97
CA VAL A 359 3.98 7.94 -24.60
C VAL A 359 3.83 9.20 -25.44
N ARG A 360 2.61 9.47 -25.94
CA ARG A 360 2.31 10.72 -26.65
C ARG A 360 2.58 11.92 -25.72
N CYS A 361 3.32 12.92 -26.18
CA CYS A 361 3.68 14.08 -25.36
C CYS A 361 3.37 15.38 -26.10
N THR A 362 2.63 16.27 -25.41
CA THR A 362 2.28 17.61 -25.89
C THR A 362 3.09 18.66 -25.19
N GLY A 363 3.71 19.49 -25.25
CA GLY A 363 4.51 20.44 -24.45
C GLY A 363 6.00 20.42 -24.79
N GLY A 364 6.47 19.29 -25.28
CA GLY A 364 7.76 19.16 -25.94
C GLY A 364 7.74 19.92 -27.29
N ILE A 365 8.83 19.94 -27.99
CA ILE A 365 8.98 20.57 -29.29
C ILE A 365 7.68 20.51 -30.08
N THR A 366 7.01 21.63 -30.29
CA THR A 366 5.87 21.71 -31.19
C THR A 366 6.19 20.93 -32.45
N GLN A 367 5.27 20.12 -32.98
CA GLN A 367 5.46 19.34 -34.23
C GLN A 367 6.17 20.14 -35.33
N GLY A 368 6.09 21.48 -35.28
CA GLY A 368 6.82 22.40 -36.13
C GLY A 368 8.35 22.32 -36.02
N ILE A 369 8.91 22.05 -34.82
CA ILE A 369 10.38 22.00 -34.68
C ILE A 369 10.95 20.66 -35.15
N VAL A 370 10.23 19.56 -34.89
CA VAL A 370 10.58 18.23 -35.47
C VAL A 370 10.46 18.29 -37.00
N PHE A 371 9.40 18.94 -37.53
CA PHE A 371 9.24 19.16 -38.95
C PHE A 371 10.38 20.03 -39.54
N VAL A 372 10.80 21.04 -38.81
CA VAL A 372 11.98 21.89 -39.21
C VAL A 372 13.27 21.08 -39.21
N TYR A 373 13.55 20.23 -38.23
CA TYR A 373 14.74 19.36 -38.24
C TYR A 373 14.69 18.32 -39.34
N ILE A 374 13.53 17.71 -39.61
CA ILE A 374 13.33 16.79 -40.74
C ILE A 374 13.55 17.53 -42.08
N MET A 375 12.99 18.73 -42.22
CA MET A 375 13.18 19.55 -43.43
C MET A 375 14.63 19.99 -43.62
N ILE A 376 15.35 20.37 -42.58
CA ILE A 376 16.77 20.66 -42.63
C ILE A 376 17.58 19.43 -43.07
N GLY A 377 17.25 18.24 -42.52
CA GLY A 377 17.86 16.95 -42.91
C GLY A 377 17.63 16.65 -44.38
N ILE A 378 16.41 16.81 -44.89
CA ILE A 378 16.06 16.60 -46.30
C ILE A 378 16.81 17.59 -47.21
N VAL A 379 16.87 18.87 -46.83
CA VAL A 379 17.59 19.91 -47.59
C VAL A 379 19.10 19.58 -47.66
N ALA A 380 19.69 19.16 -46.52
CA ALA A 380 21.09 18.75 -46.48
C ALA A 380 21.36 17.50 -47.40
N LEU A 381 20.45 16.55 -47.41
CA LEU A 381 20.56 15.37 -48.28
C LEU A 381 20.45 15.73 -49.75
N VAL A 382 19.52 16.64 -50.12
CA VAL A 382 19.37 17.15 -51.48
C VAL A 382 20.66 17.91 -51.94
N ILE A 383 21.23 18.73 -51.04
CA ILE A 383 22.49 19.44 -51.35
C ILE A 383 23.62 18.42 -51.62
N ILE A 384 23.75 17.39 -50.79
CA ILE A 384 24.74 16.33 -50.98
C ILE A 384 24.56 15.63 -52.34
N VAL A 385 23.31 15.25 -52.65
CA VAL A 385 23.02 14.60 -53.96
C VAL A 385 23.37 15.51 -55.14
N VAL A 386 23.02 16.81 -55.07
CA VAL A 386 23.37 17.80 -56.11
C VAL A 386 24.88 17.92 -56.26
N ILE A 387 25.62 18.02 -55.15
CA ILE A 387 27.09 18.05 -55.19
C ILE A 387 27.67 16.80 -55.86
N VAL A 388 27.15 15.60 -55.52
CA VAL A 388 27.60 14.35 -56.14
C VAL A 388 27.33 14.32 -57.63
N LEU A 389 26.14 14.78 -58.07
CA LEU A 389 25.78 14.86 -59.50
C LEU A 389 26.69 15.84 -60.25
N ILE A 390 27.01 17.03 -59.69
CA ILE A 390 27.93 18.00 -60.29
C ILE A 390 29.33 17.38 -60.43
N VAL A 391 29.83 16.68 -59.41
CA VAL A 391 31.14 16.01 -59.46
C VAL A 391 31.16 14.90 -60.53
N MET A 392 30.06 14.13 -60.61
CA MET A 392 29.92 13.12 -61.67
C MET A 392 29.90 13.71 -63.09
N GLN A 393 29.14 14.81 -63.29
CA GLN A 393 29.12 15.50 -64.59
C GLN A 393 30.50 16.05 -64.97
N LYS A 394 31.21 16.66 -64.02
CA LYS A 394 32.59 17.14 -64.27
C LYS A 394 33.56 15.98 -64.61
N ARG A 395 33.38 14.82 -63.99
CA ARG A 395 34.19 13.62 -64.34
C ARG A 395 33.87 13.09 -65.71
N ILE A 396 32.60 13.07 -66.12
CA ILE A 396 32.14 12.64 -67.45
C ILE A 396 32.65 13.64 -68.52
N GLN A 397 32.55 14.97 -68.28
CA GLN A 397 33.10 15.95 -69.20
C GLN A 397 34.62 15.82 -69.39
N LYS A 398 35.37 15.64 -68.30
CA LYS A 398 36.84 15.42 -68.36
C LYS A 398 37.23 14.14 -69.12
N GLN A 399 36.37 13.09 -69.05
CA GLN A 399 36.58 11.90 -69.86
C GLN A 399 36.29 12.12 -71.35
N ARG A 400 35.30 12.98 -71.68
CA ARG A 400 34.99 13.32 -73.10
C ARG A 400 36.03 14.26 -73.76
N GLU A 401 36.82 15.00 -72.98
CA GLU A 401 37.94 15.84 -73.48
C GLU A 401 39.25 15.02 -73.68
N LEU A 402 39.28 13.79 -73.25
CA LEU A 402 40.47 12.90 -73.37
C LEU A 402 40.35 11.88 -74.56
N PHE A 403 39.24 11.94 -75.32
CA PHE A 403 38.98 11.23 -76.55
C PHE A 403 38.72 12.23 -77.70
#